data_936b33ecb22ebdd0843b117b444eb842
#
_entry.id   936b33ecb22ebdd0843b117b444eb842
#
_cell.length_a   1.000
_cell.length_b   1.000
_cell.length_c   1.000
_cell.angle_alpha   90.00
_cell.angle_beta   90.00
_cell.angle_gamma   90.00
#
_symmetry.space_group_name_H-M   'P 1'
#
loop_
_entity.id
_entity.type
_entity.pdbx_description
1 polymer ?
#
loop_
_entity_poly.entity_id
_entity_poly.type
_entity_poly.pdbx_seq_one_letter_code
_entity_poly.pdbx_strand_id
1 'polypeptide(L)'
;MASKLPEILLLCVAPRDFVGDRFEPLLERLRECADLKRATTIDEALRGLEANPKVVIVADEGVTIPVNRLVVEELEEYMRRGGLAIFGLCFPGFVTKDRFRSVFRVRIGLPWVIGDNQRTTFEFHPECTLPAGTVADSFPTPYRMEAILIKNARPKEKIYIPIKGAMTEWPRPEPVDQTQAAVVGAKVGDGYVAYCGDINPGEKLDQVILSLCGF
;
A
#
# COMPACT_ATOMS: atom_id res chain seq x y z
N MET A 1 17.20 26.21 -12.78
CA MET A 1 17.36 24.78 -13.06
C MET A 1 16.04 24.11 -12.69
N ALA A 2 15.35 23.45 -13.62
CA ALA A 2 14.16 22.68 -13.26
C ALA A 2 14.58 21.55 -12.30
N SER A 3 13.99 21.45 -11.12
CA SER A 3 14.26 20.35 -10.21
C SER A 3 13.82 19.05 -10.89
N LYS A 4 14.68 18.05 -10.91
CA LYS A 4 14.33 16.72 -11.42
C LYS A 4 13.16 16.18 -10.57
N LEU A 5 12.10 15.72 -11.23
CA LEU A 5 10.99 15.08 -10.53
C LEU A 5 11.49 13.85 -9.75
N PRO A 6 10.95 13.58 -8.56
CA PRO A 6 11.27 12.36 -7.83
C PRO A 6 10.84 11.13 -8.61
N GLU A 7 11.57 10.04 -8.51
CA GLU A 7 11.23 8.79 -9.19
C GLU A 7 10.29 7.94 -8.32
N ILE A 8 9.26 7.38 -8.94
CA ILE A 8 8.38 6.35 -8.37
C ILE A 8 8.51 5.09 -9.21
N LEU A 9 8.74 3.96 -8.56
CA LEU A 9 8.73 2.64 -9.19
C LEU A 9 7.39 1.94 -8.92
N LEU A 10 6.65 1.61 -9.99
CA LEU A 10 5.44 0.81 -9.94
C LEU A 10 5.78 -0.65 -10.27
N LEU A 11 5.68 -1.55 -9.30
CA LEU A 11 5.92 -2.99 -9.48
C LEU A 11 4.61 -3.70 -9.88
N CYS A 12 4.59 -4.24 -11.11
CA CYS A 12 3.48 -4.98 -11.71
C CYS A 12 4.01 -6.30 -12.28
N VAL A 13 4.53 -7.19 -11.42
CA VAL A 13 5.23 -8.42 -11.83
C VAL A 13 4.36 -9.68 -11.79
N ALA A 14 3.04 -9.53 -11.59
CA ALA A 14 2.11 -10.63 -11.78
C ALA A 14 1.91 -10.91 -13.28
N PRO A 15 1.54 -12.18 -13.65
CA PRO A 15 1.36 -12.55 -15.06
C PRO A 15 0.16 -11.88 -15.75
N ARG A 16 -0.67 -11.18 -15.00
CA ARG A 16 -1.86 -10.45 -15.49
C ARG A 16 -1.71 -8.96 -15.23
N ASP A 17 -2.13 -8.16 -16.18
CA ASP A 17 -2.09 -6.71 -16.07
C ASP A 17 -3.50 -6.13 -15.93
N PHE A 18 -3.91 -5.89 -14.67
CA PHE A 18 -5.15 -5.18 -14.38
C PHE A 18 -4.91 -3.77 -13.85
N VAL A 19 -3.65 -3.40 -13.60
CA VAL A 19 -3.32 -2.13 -12.93
C VAL A 19 -3.58 -0.96 -13.86
N GLY A 20 -3.14 -1.04 -15.12
CA GLY A 20 -3.34 0.02 -16.10
C GLY A 20 -4.82 0.36 -16.28
N ASP A 21 -5.64 -0.64 -16.61
CA ASP A 21 -7.07 -0.41 -16.91
C ASP A 21 -7.86 0.12 -15.70
N ARG A 22 -7.52 -0.33 -14.48
CA ARG A 22 -8.29 0.00 -13.27
C ARG A 22 -7.88 1.30 -12.60
N PHE A 23 -6.59 1.66 -12.67
CA PHE A 23 -6.01 2.74 -11.87
C PHE A 23 -5.38 3.84 -12.74
N GLU A 24 -5.71 3.91 -14.05
CA GLU A 24 -5.13 4.94 -14.95
C GLU A 24 -5.30 6.37 -14.42
N PRO A 25 -6.44 6.79 -13.82
CA PRO A 25 -6.54 8.14 -13.23
C PRO A 25 -5.50 8.40 -12.14
N LEU A 26 -5.23 7.43 -11.26
CA LEU A 26 -4.16 7.53 -10.27
C LEU A 26 -2.78 7.60 -10.93
N LEU A 27 -2.53 6.76 -11.95
CA LEU A 27 -1.25 6.74 -12.65
C LEU A 27 -0.97 8.07 -13.37
N GLU A 28 -2.00 8.71 -13.94
CA GLU A 28 -1.89 10.05 -14.53
C GLU A 28 -1.49 11.09 -13.47
N ARG A 29 -2.17 11.11 -12.31
CA ARG A 29 -1.83 12.01 -11.20
C ARG A 29 -0.42 11.78 -10.67
N LEU A 30 0.04 10.53 -10.59
CA LEU A 30 1.42 10.22 -10.19
C LEU A 30 2.44 10.74 -11.21
N ARG A 31 2.15 10.66 -12.54
CA ARG A 31 3.01 11.23 -13.60
C ARG A 31 3.10 12.75 -13.55
N GLU A 32 2.09 13.43 -13.04
CA GLU A 32 2.13 14.89 -12.83
C GLU A 32 3.11 15.29 -11.71
N CYS A 33 3.28 14.42 -10.69
CA CYS A 33 4.08 14.69 -9.50
C CYS A 33 5.48 14.07 -9.54
N ALA A 34 5.69 13.02 -10.36
CA ALA A 34 6.89 12.19 -10.34
C ALA A 34 7.23 11.58 -11.71
N ASP A 35 8.49 11.15 -11.88
CA ASP A 35 8.91 10.27 -12.97
C ASP A 35 8.48 8.84 -12.64
N LEU A 36 7.30 8.43 -13.16
CA LEU A 36 6.72 7.13 -12.89
C LEU A 36 7.33 6.06 -13.81
N LYS A 37 8.12 5.19 -13.24
CA LYS A 37 8.68 3.99 -13.90
C LYS A 37 7.80 2.78 -13.61
N ARG A 38 7.56 1.95 -14.59
CA ARG A 38 6.83 0.68 -14.42
C ARG A 38 7.76 -0.49 -14.70
N ALA A 39 7.75 -1.47 -13.78
CA ALA A 39 8.45 -2.73 -13.93
C ALA A 39 7.45 -3.89 -14.04
N THR A 40 7.52 -4.67 -15.10
CA THR A 40 6.64 -5.80 -15.41
C THR A 40 7.39 -7.13 -15.44
N THR A 41 8.71 -7.07 -15.37
CA THR A 41 9.61 -8.23 -15.34
C THR A 41 10.50 -8.19 -14.10
N ILE A 42 11.08 -9.34 -13.73
CA ILE A 42 12.04 -9.44 -12.62
C ILE A 42 13.24 -8.51 -12.83
N ASP A 43 13.81 -8.51 -14.04
CA ASP A 43 14.99 -7.71 -14.36
C ASP A 43 14.70 -6.20 -14.29
N GLU A 44 13.52 -5.75 -14.75
CA GLU A 44 13.11 -4.36 -14.63
C GLU A 44 12.89 -3.98 -13.16
N ALA A 45 12.27 -4.85 -12.37
CA ALA A 45 12.03 -4.64 -10.96
C ALA A 45 13.35 -4.49 -10.18
N LEU A 46 14.31 -5.38 -10.40
CA LEU A 46 15.64 -5.33 -9.74
C LEU A 46 16.38 -4.03 -10.10
N ARG A 47 16.48 -3.71 -11.42
CA ARG A 47 17.11 -2.44 -11.86
C ARG A 47 16.42 -1.20 -11.30
N GLY A 48 15.07 -1.23 -11.22
CA GLY A 48 14.30 -0.13 -10.66
C GLY A 48 14.54 0.05 -9.15
N LEU A 49 14.67 -1.02 -8.39
CA LEU A 49 14.99 -0.99 -6.97
C LEU A 49 16.44 -0.53 -6.71
N GLU A 50 17.40 -0.99 -7.52
CA GLU A 50 18.80 -0.54 -7.47
C GLU A 50 18.95 0.98 -7.73
N ALA A 51 18.08 1.55 -8.56
CA ALA A 51 18.04 3.00 -8.82
C ALA A 51 17.63 3.83 -7.58
N ASN A 52 17.19 3.17 -6.51
CA ASN A 52 16.77 3.78 -5.24
C ASN A 52 15.71 4.88 -5.41
N PRO A 53 14.53 4.56 -5.96
CA PRO A 53 13.46 5.54 -6.18
C PRO A 53 12.96 6.14 -4.86
N LYS A 54 12.29 7.30 -4.91
CA LYS A 54 11.68 7.92 -3.72
C LYS A 54 10.62 7.01 -3.09
N VAL A 55 9.81 6.35 -3.95
CA VAL A 55 8.71 5.45 -3.52
C VAL A 55 8.66 4.24 -4.45
N VAL A 56 8.36 3.08 -3.87
CA VAL A 56 7.99 1.87 -4.60
C VAL A 56 6.52 1.56 -4.32
N ILE A 57 5.70 1.48 -5.36
CA ILE A 57 4.30 1.03 -5.25
C ILE A 57 4.23 -0.42 -5.74
N VAL A 58 3.92 -1.35 -4.83
CA VAL A 58 3.68 -2.76 -5.13
C VAL A 58 2.22 -2.89 -5.52
N ALA A 59 1.95 -2.90 -6.82
CA ALA A 59 0.61 -2.76 -7.37
C ALA A 59 -0.14 -4.09 -7.50
N ASP A 60 0.57 -5.21 -7.50
CA ASP A 60 -0.01 -6.55 -7.59
C ASP A 60 0.72 -7.57 -6.70
N GLU A 61 0.16 -8.76 -6.58
CA GLU A 61 0.68 -9.83 -5.75
C GLU A 61 1.93 -10.55 -6.33
N GLY A 62 2.38 -10.14 -7.50
CA GLY A 62 3.47 -10.80 -8.23
C GLY A 62 4.76 -10.92 -7.43
N VAL A 63 5.11 -9.90 -6.63
CA VAL A 63 6.29 -9.95 -5.75
C VAL A 63 6.25 -11.11 -4.75
N THR A 64 5.05 -11.63 -4.43
CA THR A 64 4.87 -12.74 -3.48
C THR A 64 4.99 -14.11 -4.12
N ILE A 65 5.09 -14.20 -5.46
CA ILE A 65 5.21 -15.46 -6.20
C ILE A 65 6.64 -15.99 -6.02
N PRO A 66 6.84 -17.29 -5.73
CA PRO A 66 8.17 -17.84 -5.44
C PRO A 66 9.23 -17.60 -6.52
N VAL A 67 8.86 -17.56 -7.80
CA VAL A 67 9.78 -17.25 -8.89
C VAL A 67 10.35 -15.83 -8.80
N ASN A 68 9.63 -14.90 -8.18
CA ASN A 68 10.01 -13.49 -7.98
C ASN A 68 10.73 -13.25 -6.64
N ARG A 69 11.26 -14.30 -6.00
CA ARG A 69 11.91 -14.22 -4.67
C ARG A 69 12.97 -13.12 -4.59
N LEU A 70 13.77 -12.96 -5.63
CA LEU A 70 14.82 -11.94 -5.66
C LEU A 70 14.26 -10.50 -5.58
N VAL A 71 13.10 -10.27 -6.19
CA VAL A 71 12.44 -8.94 -6.14
C VAL A 71 12.00 -8.61 -4.72
N VAL A 72 11.40 -9.57 -3.99
CA VAL A 72 10.97 -9.30 -2.62
C VAL A 72 12.16 -9.18 -1.65
N GLU A 73 13.27 -9.87 -1.91
CA GLU A 73 14.52 -9.72 -1.15
C GLU A 73 15.12 -8.32 -1.34
N GLU A 74 15.22 -7.84 -2.57
CA GLU A 74 15.72 -6.49 -2.85
C GLU A 74 14.75 -5.40 -2.36
N LEU A 75 13.44 -5.63 -2.44
CA LEU A 75 12.43 -4.71 -1.89
C LEU A 75 12.54 -4.60 -0.36
N GLU A 76 12.80 -5.71 0.35
CA GLU A 76 13.07 -5.72 1.79
C GLU A 76 14.31 -4.89 2.11
N GLU A 77 15.38 -5.08 1.37
CA GLU A 77 16.65 -4.35 1.56
C GLU A 77 16.48 -2.85 1.23
N TYR A 78 15.74 -2.50 0.17
CA TYR A 78 15.38 -1.14 -0.17
C TYR A 78 14.66 -0.44 0.99
N MET A 79 13.65 -1.09 1.60
CA MET A 79 12.96 -0.55 2.78
C MET A 79 13.93 -0.37 3.96
N ARG A 80 14.79 -1.36 4.24
CA ARG A 80 15.73 -1.29 5.38
C ARG A 80 16.74 -0.13 5.23
N ARG A 81 17.08 0.24 4.00
CA ARG A 81 18.00 1.36 3.68
C ARG A 81 17.30 2.72 3.63
N GLY A 82 16.04 2.84 4.02
CA GLY A 82 15.32 4.12 4.09
C GLY A 82 14.24 4.32 3.04
N GLY A 83 14.00 3.33 2.17
CA GLY A 83 12.98 3.39 1.13
C GLY A 83 11.55 3.29 1.68
N LEU A 84 10.60 3.84 0.92
CA LEU A 84 9.16 3.74 1.18
C LEU A 84 8.52 2.78 0.19
N ALA A 85 7.93 1.68 0.70
CA ALA A 85 7.14 0.75 -0.11
C ALA A 85 5.65 0.80 0.26
N ILE A 86 4.78 0.93 -0.74
CA ILE A 86 3.32 0.96 -0.58
C ILE A 86 2.73 -0.26 -1.29
N PHE A 87 2.16 -1.20 -0.54
CA PHE A 87 1.42 -2.34 -1.07
C PHE A 87 -0.05 -1.97 -1.20
N GLY A 88 -0.58 -1.91 -2.42
CA GLY A 88 -1.95 -1.44 -2.66
C GLY A 88 -2.47 -1.81 -4.05
N LEU A 89 -3.45 -1.06 -4.53
CA LEU A 89 -4.08 -1.22 -5.84
C LEU A 89 -4.70 -2.61 -6.02
N CYS A 90 -4.14 -3.45 -6.89
CA CYS A 90 -4.58 -4.83 -7.09
C CYS A 90 -4.03 -5.79 -6.03
N PHE A 91 -2.95 -5.45 -5.33
CA PHE A 91 -2.28 -6.33 -4.37
C PHE A 91 -3.24 -6.92 -3.32
N PRO A 92 -4.08 -6.14 -2.61
CA PRO A 92 -4.95 -6.66 -1.57
C PRO A 92 -5.95 -7.70 -2.09
N GLY A 93 -6.49 -7.49 -3.28
CA GLY A 93 -7.52 -8.33 -3.87
C GLY A 93 -7.02 -9.69 -4.36
N PHE A 94 -5.71 -9.84 -4.58
CA PHE A 94 -5.15 -11.05 -5.20
C PHE A 94 -4.13 -11.79 -4.35
N VAL A 95 -3.57 -11.17 -3.33
CA VAL A 95 -2.61 -11.84 -2.44
C VAL A 95 -3.31 -12.87 -1.56
N THR A 96 -2.75 -14.10 -1.48
CA THR A 96 -3.25 -15.11 -0.55
C THR A 96 -2.76 -14.85 0.88
N LYS A 97 -3.50 -15.33 1.90
CA LYS A 97 -3.12 -15.18 3.31
C LYS A 97 -1.73 -15.72 3.62
N ASP A 98 -1.36 -16.86 3.04
CA ASP A 98 -0.06 -17.50 3.27
C ASP A 98 1.08 -16.67 2.63
N ARG A 99 0.88 -16.16 1.41
CA ARG A 99 1.87 -15.30 0.73
C ARG A 99 2.03 -13.97 1.46
N PHE A 100 0.92 -13.35 1.88
CA PHE A 100 0.95 -12.15 2.70
C PHE A 100 1.76 -12.37 3.99
N ARG A 101 1.45 -13.46 4.72
CA ARG A 101 2.17 -13.85 5.93
C ARG A 101 3.67 -14.07 5.67
N SER A 102 4.03 -14.71 4.56
CA SER A 102 5.44 -14.94 4.18
C SER A 102 6.19 -13.62 4.04
N VAL A 103 5.61 -12.62 3.38
CA VAL A 103 6.23 -11.31 3.18
C VAL A 103 6.25 -10.52 4.49
N PHE A 104 5.08 -10.22 5.06
CA PHE A 104 4.99 -9.27 6.17
C PHE A 104 5.49 -9.83 7.49
N ARG A 105 5.13 -11.08 7.83
CA ARG A 105 5.51 -11.65 9.11
C ARG A 105 6.87 -12.32 9.11
N VAL A 106 7.17 -13.13 8.09
CA VAL A 106 8.39 -13.94 8.09
C VAL A 106 9.59 -13.10 7.66
N ARG A 107 9.45 -12.30 6.59
CA ARG A 107 10.58 -11.50 6.07
C ARG A 107 10.70 -10.14 6.75
N ILE A 108 9.64 -9.34 6.75
CA ILE A 108 9.67 -7.97 7.28
C ILE A 108 9.63 -7.95 8.82
N GLY A 109 9.02 -8.97 9.46
CA GLY A 109 8.92 -9.07 10.92
C GLY A 109 7.73 -8.32 11.52
N LEU A 110 6.72 -7.96 10.71
CA LEU A 110 5.50 -7.31 11.19
C LEU A 110 4.44 -8.35 11.58
N PRO A 111 3.68 -8.13 12.66
CA PRO A 111 2.68 -9.10 13.12
C PRO A 111 1.41 -9.12 12.27
N TRP A 112 1.36 -8.36 11.19
CA TRP A 112 0.21 -8.15 10.33
C TRP A 112 -0.28 -9.44 9.69
N VAL A 113 -1.60 -9.60 9.66
CA VAL A 113 -2.28 -10.68 8.94
C VAL A 113 -3.51 -10.13 8.23
N ILE A 114 -3.87 -10.74 7.10
CA ILE A 114 -5.11 -10.41 6.40
C ILE A 114 -6.31 -10.69 7.31
N GLY A 115 -7.12 -9.68 7.49
CA GLY A 115 -8.37 -9.69 8.25
C GLY A 115 -9.60 -9.91 7.37
N ASP A 116 -10.65 -9.16 7.70
CA ASP A 116 -11.94 -9.27 7.06
C ASP A 116 -12.00 -8.40 5.79
N ASN A 117 -12.84 -8.77 4.83
CA ASN A 117 -13.23 -7.87 3.75
C ASN A 117 -14.44 -7.09 4.21
N GLN A 118 -14.35 -5.76 4.27
CA GLN A 118 -15.40 -4.90 4.81
C GLN A 118 -15.73 -3.76 3.85
N ARG A 119 -17.01 -3.49 3.72
CA ARG A 119 -17.52 -2.34 2.99
C ARG A 119 -18.24 -1.40 3.96
N THR A 120 -17.55 -0.34 4.36
CA THR A 120 -18.01 0.62 5.35
C THR A 120 -17.25 1.94 5.25
N THR A 121 -17.51 2.89 6.17
CA THR A 121 -16.78 4.15 6.25
C THR A 121 -15.59 4.02 7.18
N PHE A 122 -14.45 4.54 6.72
CA PHE A 122 -13.20 4.60 7.46
C PHE A 122 -12.75 6.05 7.61
N GLU A 123 -12.03 6.33 8.68
CA GLU A 123 -11.48 7.65 8.99
C GLU A 123 -9.98 7.58 9.25
N PHE A 124 -9.29 8.68 9.01
CA PHE A 124 -7.88 8.86 9.32
C PHE A 124 -7.67 8.82 10.84
N HIS A 125 -6.68 8.07 11.29
CA HIS A 125 -6.31 7.94 12.70
C HIS A 125 -5.18 8.90 13.05
N PRO A 126 -5.43 10.00 13.76
CA PRO A 126 -4.47 11.10 13.93
C PRO A 126 -3.22 10.72 14.76
N GLU A 127 -3.29 9.63 15.55
CA GLU A 127 -2.17 9.17 16.37
C GLU A 127 -1.23 8.20 15.62
N CYS A 128 -1.48 7.95 14.32
CA CYS A 128 -0.64 7.06 13.52
C CYS A 128 0.74 7.65 13.27
N THR A 129 1.70 6.76 13.03
CA THR A 129 3.03 7.18 12.56
C THR A 129 3.02 7.14 11.03
N LEU A 130 3.26 8.26 10.39
CA LEU A 130 3.32 8.39 8.93
C LEU A 130 4.76 8.27 8.41
N PRO A 131 4.95 7.96 7.11
CA PRO A 131 6.26 8.02 6.48
C PRO A 131 6.82 9.45 6.50
N ALA A 132 8.13 9.58 6.44
CA ALA A 132 8.80 10.89 6.45
C ALA A 132 8.35 11.74 5.26
N GLY A 133 8.07 13.02 5.50
CA GLY A 133 7.63 13.98 4.49
C GLY A 133 6.13 13.94 4.17
N THR A 134 5.37 13.07 4.83
CA THR A 134 3.91 13.02 4.69
C THR A 134 3.24 13.99 5.66
N VAL A 135 2.20 14.68 5.19
CA VAL A 135 1.41 15.64 5.97
C VAL A 135 0.04 15.05 6.28
N ALA A 136 -0.36 15.03 7.56
CA ALA A 136 -1.64 14.44 7.98
C ALA A 136 -2.85 15.08 7.29
N ASP A 137 -2.82 16.40 7.10
CA ASP A 137 -3.91 17.16 6.47
C ASP A 137 -4.08 16.87 4.97
N SER A 138 -3.12 16.18 4.33
CA SER A 138 -3.25 15.76 2.93
C SER A 138 -4.17 14.55 2.73
N PHE A 139 -4.46 13.81 3.80
CA PHE A 139 -5.34 12.64 3.73
C PHE A 139 -6.81 13.04 3.60
N PRO A 140 -7.60 12.26 2.83
CA PRO A 140 -9.02 12.55 2.68
C PRO A 140 -9.80 12.46 4.00
N THR A 141 -10.86 13.28 4.12
CA THR A 141 -11.88 13.13 5.16
C THR A 141 -12.47 11.72 5.17
N PRO A 142 -13.19 11.31 6.22
CA PRO A 142 -13.80 9.98 6.28
C PRO A 142 -14.54 9.64 4.98
N TYR A 143 -14.30 8.43 4.45
CA TYR A 143 -14.94 7.98 3.23
C TYR A 143 -15.22 6.48 3.24
N ARG A 144 -16.10 6.05 2.35
CA ARG A 144 -16.49 4.65 2.19
C ARG A 144 -15.46 3.89 1.38
N MET A 145 -14.96 2.81 1.93
CA MET A 145 -14.06 1.85 1.27
C MET A 145 -14.73 0.48 1.17
N GLU A 146 -14.31 -0.29 0.18
CA GLU A 146 -14.35 -1.74 0.22
C GLU A 146 -12.93 -2.22 0.40
N ALA A 147 -12.60 -2.67 1.61
CA ALA A 147 -11.23 -2.87 1.98
C ALA A 147 -10.99 -4.27 2.59
N ILE A 148 -9.86 -4.86 2.24
CA ILE A 148 -9.31 -6.02 2.90
C ILE A 148 -8.48 -5.53 4.07
N LEU A 149 -8.98 -5.76 5.28
CA LEU A 149 -8.43 -5.20 6.50
C LEU A 149 -7.20 -5.96 6.98
N ILE A 150 -6.42 -5.31 7.83
CA ILE A 150 -5.29 -5.91 8.54
C ILE A 150 -5.60 -6.06 10.03
N LYS A 151 -5.39 -7.28 10.54
CA LYS A 151 -5.37 -7.64 11.97
C LYS A 151 -3.94 -7.52 12.51
N ASN A 152 -3.84 -7.34 13.83
CA ASN A 152 -2.59 -7.30 14.59
C ASN A 152 -1.66 -6.12 14.27
N ALA A 153 -2.13 -5.10 13.55
CA ALA A 153 -1.41 -3.85 13.48
C ALA A 153 -1.43 -3.15 14.84
N ARG A 154 -0.28 -2.61 15.27
CA ARG A 154 -0.18 -1.84 16.51
C ARG A 154 -0.96 -0.54 16.41
N PRO A 155 -1.40 0.10 17.51
CA PRO A 155 -2.20 1.32 17.43
C PRO A 155 -1.61 2.40 16.52
N LYS A 156 -0.33 2.71 16.66
CA LYS A 156 0.36 3.73 15.84
C LYS A 156 0.64 3.31 14.39
N GLU A 157 0.42 2.05 14.03
CA GLU A 157 0.56 1.54 12.67
C GLU A 157 -0.74 1.70 11.86
N LYS A 158 -1.87 1.98 12.50
CA LYS A 158 -3.18 2.11 11.85
C LYS A 158 -3.36 3.51 11.31
N ILE A 159 -3.51 3.66 10.00
CA ILE A 159 -3.66 4.96 9.32
C ILE A 159 -5.13 5.26 9.02
N TYR A 160 -5.90 4.26 8.53
CA TYR A 160 -7.35 4.36 8.39
C TYR A 160 -8.03 3.25 9.16
N ILE A 161 -8.91 3.65 10.07
CA ILE A 161 -9.68 2.77 10.95
C ILE A 161 -11.18 2.90 10.66
N PRO A 162 -12.00 1.87 10.96
CA PRO A 162 -13.45 2.01 10.88
C PRO A 162 -13.92 3.13 11.81
N ILE A 163 -14.86 3.96 11.35
CA ILE A 163 -15.52 4.95 12.24
C ILE A 163 -16.18 4.25 13.42
N LYS A 164 -16.32 4.95 14.54
CA LYS A 164 -16.98 4.38 15.73
C LYS A 164 -18.39 3.88 15.41
N GLY A 165 -18.65 2.61 15.72
CA GLY A 165 -19.95 1.98 15.46
C GLY A 165 -20.19 1.64 13.99
N ALA A 166 -19.14 1.58 13.18
CA ALA A 166 -19.24 1.16 11.79
C ALA A 166 -19.93 -0.20 11.66
N MET A 167 -20.82 -0.29 10.69
CA MET A 167 -21.48 -1.53 10.28
C MET A 167 -21.03 -1.89 8.87
N THR A 168 -20.77 -3.18 8.59
CA THR A 168 -20.60 -3.63 7.22
C THR A 168 -21.93 -3.52 6.46
N GLU A 169 -21.85 -3.25 5.17
CA GLU A 169 -23.08 -3.10 4.36
C GLU A 169 -23.46 -4.41 3.65
N TRP A 170 -22.55 -5.32 3.53
CA TRP A 170 -22.76 -6.56 2.75
C TRP A 170 -21.98 -7.73 3.38
N PRO A 171 -22.52 -8.98 3.38
CA PRO A 171 -23.84 -9.39 2.86
C PRO A 171 -25.01 -9.06 3.81
N ARG A 172 -24.73 -8.73 5.07
CA ARG A 172 -25.71 -8.28 6.08
C ARG A 172 -25.05 -7.23 6.96
N PRO A 173 -25.80 -6.25 7.45
CA PRO A 173 -25.28 -5.28 8.42
C PRO A 173 -24.83 -6.00 9.70
N GLU A 174 -23.52 -5.98 9.96
CA GLU A 174 -22.89 -6.52 11.16
C GLU A 174 -21.86 -5.51 11.70
N PRO A 175 -21.62 -5.46 13.02
CA PRO A 175 -20.60 -4.60 13.59
C PRO A 175 -19.22 -4.92 13.01
N VAL A 176 -18.52 -3.87 12.56
CA VAL A 176 -17.14 -4.01 12.07
C VAL A 176 -16.18 -4.08 13.26
N ASP A 177 -15.22 -5.01 13.21
CA ASP A 177 -14.18 -5.16 14.20
C ASP A 177 -13.27 -3.91 14.22
N GLN A 178 -13.42 -3.10 15.27
CA GLN A 178 -12.67 -1.85 15.49
C GLN A 178 -11.16 -2.07 15.75
N THR A 179 -10.73 -3.32 15.94
CA THR A 179 -9.31 -3.64 16.14
C THR A 179 -8.54 -3.74 14.83
N GLN A 180 -9.23 -3.85 13.69
CA GLN A 180 -8.66 -3.92 12.36
C GLN A 180 -8.51 -2.54 11.72
N ALA A 181 -7.71 -2.45 10.65
CA ALA A 181 -7.51 -1.22 9.90
C ALA A 181 -7.47 -1.48 8.38
N ALA A 182 -7.98 -0.52 7.60
CA ALA A 182 -7.97 -0.60 6.14
C ALA A 182 -6.63 -0.15 5.54
N VAL A 183 -5.98 0.82 6.16
CA VAL A 183 -4.65 1.29 5.78
C VAL A 183 -3.76 1.21 7.01
N VAL A 184 -2.60 0.58 6.85
CA VAL A 184 -1.61 0.46 7.92
C VAL A 184 -0.22 0.81 7.41
N GLY A 185 0.67 1.24 8.32
CA GLY A 185 2.04 1.53 7.99
C GLY A 185 2.98 1.37 9.18
N ALA A 186 4.23 0.98 8.91
CA ALA A 186 5.24 0.74 9.94
C ALA A 186 6.64 1.08 9.46
N LYS A 187 7.52 1.45 10.37
CA LYS A 187 8.96 1.56 10.12
C LYS A 187 9.57 0.17 9.90
N VAL A 188 10.47 0.09 8.91
CA VAL A 188 11.26 -1.10 8.59
C VAL A 188 12.72 -0.66 8.38
N GLY A 189 13.58 -0.92 9.36
CA GLY A 189 14.90 -0.31 9.35
C GLY A 189 14.82 1.21 9.40
N ASP A 190 15.48 1.89 8.46
CA ASP A 190 15.42 3.35 8.33
C ASP A 190 14.25 3.82 7.44
N GLY A 191 13.57 2.89 6.75
CA GLY A 191 12.48 3.18 5.83
C GLY A 191 11.10 2.87 6.39
N TYR A 192 10.17 2.66 5.47
CA TYR A 192 8.77 2.52 5.83
C TYR A 192 8.02 1.60 4.86
N VAL A 193 7.08 0.83 5.38
CA VAL A 193 6.13 0.06 4.60
C VAL A 193 4.71 0.52 4.90
N ALA A 194 3.90 0.72 3.87
CA ALA A 194 2.46 0.91 3.99
C ALA A 194 1.71 -0.20 3.25
N TYR A 195 0.52 -0.51 3.75
CA TYR A 195 -0.46 -1.34 3.07
C TYR A 195 -1.76 -0.56 2.98
N CYS A 196 -2.33 -0.46 1.78
CA CYS A 196 -3.62 0.14 1.51
C CYS A 196 -4.58 -0.95 1.03
N GLY A 197 -5.57 -1.30 1.87
CA GLY A 197 -6.49 -2.39 1.63
C GLY A 197 -7.71 -2.05 0.77
N ASP A 198 -7.94 -0.76 0.45
CA ASP A 198 -9.03 -0.33 -0.43
C ASP A 198 -8.82 -0.90 -1.83
N ILE A 199 -9.77 -1.68 -2.31
CA ILE A 199 -9.72 -2.36 -3.62
C ILE A 199 -10.52 -1.63 -4.70
N ASN A 200 -11.20 -0.54 -4.36
CA ASN A 200 -12.00 0.23 -5.30
C ASN A 200 -11.25 1.46 -5.80
N PRO A 201 -10.94 1.55 -7.11
CA PRO A 201 -10.37 2.77 -7.67
C PRO A 201 -11.31 3.96 -7.48
N GLY A 202 -10.75 5.13 -7.22
CA GLY A 202 -11.49 6.36 -7.05
C GLY A 202 -10.67 7.48 -6.43
N GLU A 203 -11.15 8.71 -6.56
CA GLU A 203 -10.45 9.93 -6.17
C GLU A 203 -9.91 9.90 -4.71
N LYS A 204 -10.66 9.29 -3.79
CA LYS A 204 -10.24 9.22 -2.38
C LYS A 204 -9.10 8.23 -2.17
N LEU A 205 -9.13 7.08 -2.82
CA LEU A 205 -8.01 6.15 -2.83
C LEU A 205 -6.76 6.81 -3.45
N ASP A 206 -6.95 7.50 -4.59
CA ASP A 206 -5.85 8.23 -5.24
C ASP A 206 -5.20 9.23 -4.28
N GLN A 207 -6.03 9.99 -3.56
CA GLN A 207 -5.56 10.93 -2.55
C GLN A 207 -4.79 10.24 -1.41
N VAL A 208 -5.24 9.07 -0.94
CA VAL A 208 -4.51 8.29 0.08
C VAL A 208 -3.13 7.87 -0.44
N ILE A 209 -3.04 7.34 -1.66
CA ILE A 209 -1.77 6.91 -2.26
C ILE A 209 -0.84 8.10 -2.46
N LEU A 210 -1.32 9.22 -3.02
CA LEU A 210 -0.54 10.45 -3.20
C LEU A 210 -0.03 11.00 -1.87
N SER A 211 -0.91 11.07 -0.85
CA SER A 211 -0.52 11.51 0.50
C SER A 211 0.57 10.61 1.09
N LEU A 212 0.46 9.29 0.97
CA LEU A 212 1.51 8.35 1.41
C LEU A 212 2.83 8.58 0.66
N CYS A 213 2.79 8.97 -0.62
CA CYS A 213 3.98 9.31 -1.41
C CYS A 213 4.59 10.68 -1.03
N GLY A 214 3.89 11.48 -0.21
CA GLY A 214 4.31 12.83 0.17
C GLY A 214 4.07 13.87 -0.93
N PHE A 215 2.90 13.78 -1.60
CA PHE A 215 2.41 14.74 -2.61
C PHE A 215 1.07 15.34 -2.20
#